data_19cf7e8128b2b31e135061763409b45d
#
_entry.id   19cf7e8128b2b31e135061763409b45d
#
_cell.length_a   1.000
_cell.length_b   1.000
_cell.length_c   1.000
_cell.angle_alpha   90.00
_cell.angle_beta   90.00
_cell.angle_gamma   90.00
#
_symmetry.space_group_name_H-M   'P 1'
#
loop_
_entity.id
_entity.type
_entity.pdbx_description
1 polymer ?
#
loop_
_entity_poly.entity_id
_entity_poly.type
_entity_poly.pdbx_seq_one_letter_code
_entity_poly.pdbx_strand_id
1 'polypeptide(L)'
;MIVFRILYCFVLLPGLVFGKEYRTSSEKVPMVPREFRAAWVACVYNIDWPSKPGLATARQQAEMRALLDRMAAMRMNAVIFQVRPNADAVYQSRLEPWSHWISGAQGRSPGYDPLAYCIQQSHARGIEVHAWFNPFRALPNDKIPTAASHVVQTNPSVIRNFKTYKWMDPSSLFTQKRALSVIMDVVSRYDVDGVHIDDYFYPYPNVDKQGRATPVFPDGKSPSQRRKASDRFVESMYRQVKAKKPWVRVGISPFGIWRPGVPAGTTASIDAYHHLAADSRKWLSKGWCDYLSPQLYWRIEGPQSFTRLLSWWRSQGSRPVWPGIAASRINSSEDPGRPASEILNQVSLTRRVGKNYVGHVFWSMKSLMQNRGGVNEGLMKNFYQEPALVPPMKWLSKKLPATPAVRAMAAGGNLGLSWSAVPGCSKYAIQVRFGKTWRMSTVTSGNKIMLRGQPDAVAISAVDRYGNTSSPRVLVK
;
A
#
# COMPACT_ATOMS: atom_id res chain seq x y z
N MET A 1 7.68 -40.38 -62.95
CA MET A 1 7.28 -39.03 -62.48
C MET A 1 8.23 -38.68 -61.35
N ILE A 2 9.30 -37.93 -61.67
CA ILE A 2 10.37 -37.57 -60.72
C ILE A 2 10.06 -36.17 -60.20
N VAL A 3 9.85 -36.05 -58.89
CA VAL A 3 9.59 -34.77 -58.23
C VAL A 3 10.92 -34.22 -57.74
N PHE A 4 11.42 -33.15 -58.39
CA PHE A 4 12.56 -32.36 -57.91
C PHE A 4 12.14 -31.53 -56.69
N ARG A 5 12.75 -31.81 -55.53
CA ARG A 5 12.72 -30.90 -54.35
C ARG A 5 13.84 -29.89 -54.52
N ILE A 6 13.47 -28.63 -54.72
CA ILE A 6 14.41 -27.50 -54.70
C ILE A 6 14.63 -27.13 -53.21
N LEU A 7 15.88 -27.34 -52.76
CA LEU A 7 16.32 -26.95 -51.41
C LEU A 7 16.77 -25.47 -51.48
N TYR A 8 15.98 -24.57 -50.92
CA TYR A 8 16.41 -23.17 -50.74
C TYR A 8 17.36 -23.08 -49.54
N CYS A 9 18.68 -22.99 -49.83
CA CYS A 9 19.67 -22.57 -48.85
C CYS A 9 19.52 -21.06 -48.59
N PHE A 10 18.93 -20.69 -47.48
CA PHE A 10 19.04 -19.32 -46.97
C PHE A 10 20.44 -19.11 -46.41
N VAL A 11 21.32 -18.49 -47.19
CA VAL A 11 22.57 -17.93 -46.68
C VAL A 11 22.23 -16.70 -45.82
N LEU A 12 22.18 -16.90 -44.51
CA LEU A 12 22.19 -15.82 -43.55
C LEU A 12 23.57 -15.14 -43.57
N LEU A 13 23.72 -14.09 -44.34
CA LEU A 13 24.82 -13.14 -44.18
C LEU A 13 24.65 -12.49 -42.81
N PRO A 14 25.63 -12.61 -41.88
CA PRO A 14 25.62 -11.85 -40.68
C PRO A 14 25.91 -10.39 -41.04
N GLY A 15 24.87 -9.59 -41.16
CA GLY A 15 25.03 -8.15 -41.18
C GLY A 15 25.67 -7.74 -39.83
N LEU A 16 26.97 -7.43 -39.89
CA LEU A 16 27.70 -6.78 -38.79
C LEU A 16 27.08 -5.41 -38.54
N VAL A 17 26.00 -5.38 -37.77
CA VAL A 17 25.54 -4.17 -37.14
C VAL A 17 26.53 -3.89 -36.00
N PHE A 18 27.50 -3.02 -36.23
CA PHE A 18 28.33 -2.43 -35.17
C PHE A 18 27.43 -1.62 -34.25
N GLY A 19 26.74 -2.30 -33.33
CA GLY A 19 26.07 -1.67 -32.23
C GLY A 19 27.13 -1.01 -31.33
N LYS A 20 27.00 0.27 -31.05
CA LYS A 20 27.89 0.96 -30.08
C LYS A 20 27.94 0.17 -28.79
N GLU A 21 29.13 -0.21 -28.37
CA GLU A 21 29.36 -1.03 -27.19
C GLU A 21 29.23 -0.18 -25.94
N TYR A 22 28.43 -0.66 -24.96
CA TYR A 22 28.31 -0.03 -23.65
C TYR A 22 29.42 -0.50 -22.73
N ARG A 23 30.19 0.43 -22.15
CA ARG A 23 31.33 0.14 -21.28
C ARG A 23 31.08 0.61 -19.85
N THR A 24 31.61 -0.11 -18.86
CA THR A 24 31.54 0.29 -17.46
C THR A 24 32.19 1.66 -17.23
N SER A 25 31.52 2.50 -16.45
CA SER A 25 31.95 3.87 -16.14
C SER A 25 31.84 4.15 -14.63
N SER A 26 32.68 5.08 -14.15
CA SER A 26 32.61 5.65 -12.81
C SER A 26 31.78 6.95 -12.76
N GLU A 27 31.04 7.27 -13.79
CA GLU A 27 30.20 8.47 -13.84
C GLU A 27 29.26 8.55 -12.64
N LYS A 28 29.13 9.75 -12.04
CA LYS A 28 28.22 10.00 -10.92
C LYS A 28 26.77 10.03 -11.40
N VAL A 29 25.93 9.26 -10.75
CA VAL A 29 24.49 9.16 -11.03
C VAL A 29 23.72 9.82 -9.89
N PRO A 30 22.67 10.61 -10.18
CA PRO A 30 21.79 11.16 -9.15
C PRO A 30 21.15 10.05 -8.30
N MET A 31 20.85 10.36 -7.04
CA MET A 31 20.12 9.42 -6.19
C MET A 31 18.77 9.06 -6.79
N VAL A 32 18.38 7.78 -6.67
CA VAL A 32 17.06 7.31 -7.09
C VAL A 32 15.96 8.06 -6.31
N PRO A 33 14.95 8.61 -6.99
CA PRO A 33 13.82 9.28 -6.34
C PRO A 33 13.10 8.38 -5.33
N ARG A 34 12.71 8.95 -4.20
CA ARG A 34 12.06 8.23 -3.10
C ARG A 34 10.76 8.90 -2.69
N GLU A 35 9.65 8.19 -2.81
CA GLU A 35 8.32 8.65 -2.37
C GLU A 35 7.38 7.45 -2.24
N PHE A 36 6.61 7.36 -1.16
CA PHE A 36 5.53 6.37 -1.05
C PHE A 36 4.29 6.91 -1.75
N ARG A 37 3.87 6.27 -2.84
CA ARG A 37 2.72 6.66 -3.68
C ARG A 37 1.70 5.54 -3.66
N ALA A 38 0.78 5.58 -2.72
CA ALA A 38 -0.15 4.49 -2.48
C ALA A 38 -1.62 4.89 -2.61
N ALA A 39 -2.48 3.89 -2.78
CA ALA A 39 -3.91 4.03 -2.62
C ALA A 39 -4.48 2.83 -1.87
N TRP A 40 -5.54 3.06 -1.10
CA TRP A 40 -6.37 2.00 -0.53
C TRP A 40 -7.28 1.40 -1.59
N VAL A 41 -7.41 0.08 -1.53
CA VAL A 41 -8.37 -0.72 -2.32
C VAL A 41 -9.22 -1.50 -1.34
N ALA A 42 -10.42 -1.00 -1.08
CA ALA A 42 -11.38 -1.58 -0.16
C ALA A 42 -12.31 -2.57 -0.86
N CYS A 43 -12.43 -3.77 -0.29
CA CYS A 43 -13.41 -4.76 -0.75
C CYS A 43 -14.73 -4.67 0.02
N VAL A 44 -14.72 -4.18 1.26
CA VAL A 44 -15.94 -3.97 2.04
C VAL A 44 -16.91 -3.05 1.28
N TYR A 45 -18.18 -3.43 1.24
CA TYR A 45 -19.21 -2.74 0.45
C TYR A 45 -18.87 -2.59 -1.06
N ASN A 46 -17.88 -3.34 -1.55
CA ASN A 46 -17.39 -3.26 -2.91
C ASN A 46 -17.04 -1.82 -3.33
N ILE A 47 -16.42 -1.07 -2.41
CA ILE A 47 -16.07 0.34 -2.62
C ILE A 47 -15.14 0.47 -3.82
N ASP A 48 -14.05 -0.32 -3.87
CA ASP A 48 -13.06 -0.25 -4.93
C ASP A 48 -13.02 -1.53 -5.78
N TRP A 49 -13.00 -2.71 -5.13
CA TRP A 49 -12.85 -3.99 -5.80
C TRP A 49 -13.42 -5.16 -4.96
N PRO A 50 -14.06 -6.18 -5.57
CA PRO A 50 -14.58 -6.16 -6.93
C PRO A 50 -15.75 -5.19 -7.07
N SER A 51 -16.17 -4.82 -8.27
CA SER A 51 -17.22 -3.82 -8.50
C SER A 51 -18.58 -4.21 -7.93
N LYS A 52 -18.83 -5.52 -7.73
CA LYS A 52 -19.97 -6.11 -7.00
C LYS A 52 -19.63 -7.53 -6.53
N PRO A 53 -20.33 -8.06 -5.52
CA PRO A 53 -20.12 -9.41 -5.06
C PRO A 53 -20.57 -10.44 -6.10
N GLY A 54 -19.96 -11.62 -6.09
CA GLY A 54 -20.37 -12.75 -6.93
C GLY A 54 -20.02 -12.64 -8.41
N LEU A 55 -19.12 -11.74 -8.80
CA LEU A 55 -18.59 -11.71 -10.16
C LEU A 55 -17.82 -12.99 -10.48
N ALA A 56 -17.86 -13.41 -11.73
CA ALA A 56 -17.04 -14.51 -12.24
C ALA A 56 -15.53 -14.20 -12.03
N THR A 57 -14.74 -15.24 -11.76
CA THR A 57 -13.29 -15.15 -11.51
C THR A 57 -12.56 -14.31 -12.57
N ALA A 58 -12.81 -14.58 -13.86
CA ALA A 58 -12.17 -13.85 -14.95
C ALA A 58 -12.46 -12.34 -14.92
N ARG A 59 -13.68 -11.94 -14.51
CA ARG A 59 -14.06 -10.54 -14.37
C ARG A 59 -13.38 -9.88 -13.19
N GLN A 60 -13.35 -10.53 -12.03
CA GLN A 60 -12.63 -10.05 -10.84
C GLN A 60 -11.15 -9.83 -11.15
N GLN A 61 -10.52 -10.78 -11.83
CA GLN A 61 -9.12 -10.68 -12.25
C GLN A 61 -8.88 -9.54 -13.25
N ALA A 62 -9.80 -9.35 -14.20
CA ALA A 62 -9.71 -8.26 -15.18
C ALA A 62 -9.82 -6.89 -14.50
N GLU A 63 -10.73 -6.72 -13.54
CA GLU A 63 -10.86 -5.49 -12.75
C GLU A 63 -9.60 -5.22 -11.91
N MET A 64 -9.03 -6.25 -11.27
CA MET A 64 -7.78 -6.12 -10.51
C MET A 64 -6.62 -5.69 -11.43
N ARG A 65 -6.48 -6.30 -12.61
CA ARG A 65 -5.45 -5.87 -13.58
C ARG A 65 -5.65 -4.42 -14.00
N ALA A 66 -6.87 -4.02 -14.37
CA ALA A 66 -7.17 -2.65 -14.78
C ALA A 66 -6.82 -1.61 -13.71
N LEU A 67 -7.08 -1.95 -12.43
CA LEU A 67 -6.72 -1.12 -11.28
C LEU A 67 -5.19 -0.99 -11.16
N LEU A 68 -4.46 -2.11 -11.22
CA LEU A 68 -3.00 -2.12 -11.10
C LEU A 68 -2.32 -1.48 -12.33
N ASP A 69 -2.88 -1.63 -13.53
CA ASP A 69 -2.42 -0.95 -14.75
C ASP A 69 -2.57 0.58 -14.63
N ARG A 70 -3.68 1.05 -14.07
CA ARG A 70 -3.88 2.49 -13.76
C ARG A 70 -2.83 2.96 -12.77
N MET A 71 -2.58 2.22 -11.68
CA MET A 71 -1.55 2.57 -10.70
C MET A 71 -0.16 2.65 -11.34
N ALA A 72 0.20 1.66 -12.16
CA ALA A 72 1.48 1.65 -12.87
C ALA A 72 1.60 2.82 -13.86
N ALA A 73 0.57 3.11 -14.64
CA ALA A 73 0.52 4.25 -15.55
C ALA A 73 0.69 5.59 -14.81
N MET A 74 0.17 5.69 -13.59
CA MET A 74 0.36 6.85 -12.71
C MET A 74 1.66 6.81 -11.90
N ARG A 75 2.55 5.84 -12.14
CA ARG A 75 3.81 5.68 -11.39
C ARG A 75 3.63 5.60 -9.88
N MET A 76 2.53 5.02 -9.45
CA MET A 76 2.29 4.63 -8.06
C MET A 76 3.07 3.35 -7.76
N ASN A 77 3.49 3.15 -6.51
CA ASN A 77 4.40 2.08 -6.13
C ASN A 77 3.95 1.21 -4.96
N ALA A 78 2.75 1.44 -4.43
CA ALA A 78 2.18 0.57 -3.41
C ALA A 78 0.64 0.55 -3.49
N VAL A 79 0.04 -0.63 -3.28
CA VAL A 79 -1.39 -0.84 -3.07
C VAL A 79 -1.64 -1.32 -1.64
N ILE A 80 -2.58 -0.68 -0.94
CA ILE A 80 -3.05 -1.14 0.38
C ILE A 80 -4.36 -1.87 0.15
N PHE A 81 -4.27 -3.20 0.03
CA PHE A 81 -5.37 -4.07 -0.38
C PHE A 81 -6.05 -4.71 0.82
N GLN A 82 -7.36 -4.47 0.98
CA GLN A 82 -8.14 -5.03 2.08
C GLN A 82 -8.35 -6.53 1.90
N VAL A 83 -7.76 -7.31 2.80
CA VAL A 83 -7.77 -8.77 2.75
C VAL A 83 -8.62 -9.41 3.85
N ARG A 84 -8.99 -8.62 4.88
CA ARG A 84 -9.83 -9.05 6.00
C ARG A 84 -10.82 -7.95 6.40
N PRO A 85 -12.00 -7.89 5.77
CA PRO A 85 -12.98 -6.82 6.03
C PRO A 85 -13.83 -7.04 7.29
N ASN A 86 -14.29 -8.28 7.56
CA ASN A 86 -15.31 -8.57 8.59
C ASN A 86 -15.09 -9.94 9.26
N ALA A 87 -13.91 -10.21 9.80
CA ALA A 87 -13.52 -11.52 10.31
C ALA A 87 -13.77 -12.64 9.27
N ASP A 88 -13.59 -12.29 8.02
CA ASP A 88 -13.65 -13.14 6.83
C ASP A 88 -12.50 -12.79 5.88
N ALA A 89 -12.19 -13.65 4.91
CA ALA A 89 -10.98 -13.56 4.13
C ALA A 89 -11.21 -13.30 2.65
N VAL A 90 -10.34 -12.47 2.05
CA VAL A 90 -10.20 -12.24 0.61
C VAL A 90 -8.99 -13.02 0.05
N TYR A 91 -8.68 -14.12 0.69
CA TYR A 91 -7.59 -15.03 0.33
C TYR A 91 -7.92 -16.43 0.85
N GLN A 92 -7.22 -17.45 0.39
CA GLN A 92 -7.41 -18.82 0.86
C GLN A 92 -6.95 -18.98 2.32
N SER A 93 -7.82 -18.56 3.26
CA SER A 93 -7.58 -18.65 4.70
C SER A 93 -7.85 -20.06 5.22
N ARG A 94 -7.06 -20.48 6.24
CA ARG A 94 -7.29 -21.69 7.03
C ARG A 94 -8.05 -21.39 8.33
N LEU A 95 -8.27 -20.09 8.63
CA LEU A 95 -8.76 -19.62 9.92
C LEU A 95 -10.14 -18.98 9.84
N GLU A 96 -10.47 -18.37 8.69
CA GLU A 96 -11.70 -17.60 8.50
C GLU A 96 -12.38 -17.95 7.17
N PRO A 97 -13.71 -17.85 7.08
CA PRO A 97 -14.44 -18.13 5.85
C PRO A 97 -14.13 -17.12 4.75
N TRP A 98 -14.37 -17.48 3.50
CA TRP A 98 -14.32 -16.55 2.39
C TRP A 98 -15.29 -15.39 2.59
N SER A 99 -14.88 -14.19 2.21
CA SER A 99 -15.69 -12.99 2.36
C SER A 99 -16.88 -12.96 1.43
N HIS A 100 -18.02 -12.54 1.96
CA HIS A 100 -19.23 -12.24 1.20
C HIS A 100 -18.99 -11.26 0.04
N TRP A 101 -18.14 -10.25 0.26
CA TRP A 101 -17.87 -9.21 -0.73
C TRP A 101 -17.24 -9.71 -2.02
N ILE A 102 -16.63 -10.90 -2.01
CA ILE A 102 -15.99 -11.50 -3.18
C ILE A 102 -16.95 -12.43 -3.91
N SER A 103 -17.55 -13.39 -3.21
CA SER A 103 -18.31 -14.46 -3.81
C SER A 103 -19.82 -14.27 -3.76
N GLY A 104 -20.32 -13.23 -3.08
CA GLY A 104 -21.75 -13.00 -2.85
C GLY A 104 -22.36 -13.86 -1.75
N ALA A 105 -21.62 -14.84 -1.21
CA ALA A 105 -22.02 -15.64 -0.05
C ALA A 105 -20.78 -15.94 0.79
N GLN A 106 -20.86 -15.67 2.11
CA GLN A 106 -19.74 -15.93 3.00
C GLN A 106 -19.44 -17.44 3.07
N GLY A 107 -18.16 -17.81 3.04
CA GLY A 107 -17.72 -19.22 3.00
C GLY A 107 -17.61 -19.83 1.60
N ARG A 108 -18.23 -19.25 0.58
CA ARG A 108 -18.13 -19.72 -0.82
C ARG A 108 -16.82 -19.22 -1.46
N SER A 109 -16.02 -20.14 -1.98
CA SER A 109 -14.79 -19.81 -2.70
C SER A 109 -15.08 -19.05 -4.01
N PRO A 110 -14.26 -18.04 -4.37
CA PRO A 110 -14.31 -17.40 -5.68
C PRO A 110 -13.63 -18.23 -6.80
N GLY A 111 -13.11 -19.42 -6.50
CA GLY A 111 -12.41 -20.29 -7.46
C GLY A 111 -10.94 -19.95 -7.69
N TYR A 112 -10.38 -18.98 -6.96
CA TYR A 112 -8.95 -18.61 -7.01
C TYR A 112 -8.57 -17.90 -5.71
N ASP A 113 -7.29 -17.56 -5.57
CA ASP A 113 -6.78 -16.77 -4.44
C ASP A 113 -6.57 -15.30 -4.87
N PRO A 114 -7.46 -14.37 -4.49
CA PRO A 114 -7.34 -12.96 -4.86
C PRO A 114 -6.08 -12.27 -4.34
N LEU A 115 -5.60 -12.61 -3.13
CA LEU A 115 -4.38 -12.01 -2.57
C LEU A 115 -3.14 -12.50 -3.32
N ALA A 116 -3.03 -13.80 -3.59
CA ALA A 116 -1.93 -14.34 -4.37
C ALA A 116 -1.89 -13.72 -5.77
N TYR A 117 -3.06 -13.58 -6.41
CA TYR A 117 -3.18 -12.93 -7.72
C TYR A 117 -2.79 -11.45 -7.67
N CYS A 118 -3.27 -10.70 -6.67
CA CYS A 118 -2.89 -9.29 -6.48
C CYS A 118 -1.38 -9.13 -6.31
N ILE A 119 -0.73 -9.97 -5.49
CA ILE A 119 0.73 -9.94 -5.28
C ILE A 119 1.46 -10.19 -6.60
N GLN A 120 1.12 -11.25 -7.31
CA GLN A 120 1.74 -11.57 -8.60
C GLN A 120 1.65 -10.41 -9.59
N GLN A 121 0.44 -9.85 -9.76
CA GLN A 121 0.19 -8.77 -10.71
C GLN A 121 0.83 -7.44 -10.30
N SER A 122 0.88 -7.16 -9.00
CA SER A 122 1.51 -5.95 -8.45
C SER A 122 3.02 -6.00 -8.57
N HIS A 123 3.66 -7.11 -8.18
CA HIS A 123 5.11 -7.28 -8.25
C HIS A 123 5.62 -7.24 -9.69
N ALA A 124 4.87 -7.80 -10.65
CA ALA A 124 5.21 -7.68 -12.08
C ALA A 124 5.24 -6.22 -12.58
N ARG A 125 4.58 -5.30 -11.88
CA ARG A 125 4.54 -3.85 -12.17
C ARG A 125 5.43 -3.01 -11.25
N GLY A 126 6.21 -3.65 -10.35
CA GLY A 126 7.04 -2.97 -9.36
C GLY A 126 6.26 -2.33 -8.21
N ILE A 127 5.00 -2.70 -8.01
CA ILE A 127 4.09 -2.19 -6.97
C ILE A 127 4.17 -3.08 -5.73
N GLU A 128 4.37 -2.49 -4.54
CA GLU A 128 4.31 -3.18 -3.25
C GLU A 128 2.86 -3.49 -2.86
N VAL A 129 2.64 -4.63 -2.18
CA VAL A 129 1.33 -5.02 -1.65
C VAL A 129 1.34 -4.97 -0.13
N HIS A 130 0.54 -4.08 0.44
CA HIS A 130 0.29 -4.01 1.87
C HIS A 130 -1.07 -4.64 2.16
N ALA A 131 -1.08 -5.80 2.81
CA ALA A 131 -2.32 -6.48 3.18
C ALA A 131 -3.01 -5.73 4.31
N TRP A 132 -4.23 -5.25 4.07
CA TRP A 132 -5.01 -4.47 5.03
C TRP A 132 -6.05 -5.34 5.74
N PHE A 133 -6.03 -5.27 7.06
CA PHE A 133 -6.90 -6.00 7.96
C PHE A 133 -7.75 -5.05 8.82
N ASN A 134 -9.06 -5.35 8.96
CA ASN A 134 -9.88 -4.84 10.05
C ASN A 134 -9.80 -5.87 11.20
N PRO A 135 -9.05 -5.63 12.28
CA PRO A 135 -8.74 -6.68 13.24
C PRO A 135 -9.93 -7.12 14.10
N PHE A 136 -10.93 -6.26 14.30
CA PHE A 136 -11.98 -6.49 15.29
C PHE A 136 -13.41 -6.42 14.76
N ARG A 137 -13.65 -5.88 13.57
CA ARG A 137 -14.99 -5.86 12.98
C ARG A 137 -15.40 -7.27 12.55
N ALA A 138 -16.52 -7.78 13.12
CA ALA A 138 -17.07 -9.07 12.75
C ALA A 138 -18.10 -8.96 11.61
N LEU A 139 -19.08 -8.05 11.73
CA LEU A 139 -20.06 -7.78 10.68
C LEU A 139 -20.39 -6.29 10.61
N PRO A 140 -20.64 -5.75 9.41
CA PRO A 140 -21.02 -4.36 9.23
C PRO A 140 -22.53 -4.14 9.52
N ASN A 141 -23.33 -5.19 9.47
CA ASN A 141 -24.76 -5.18 9.80
C ASN A 141 -25.26 -6.63 9.92
N ASP A 142 -26.49 -6.80 10.43
CA ASP A 142 -27.13 -8.10 10.66
C ASP A 142 -27.73 -8.74 9.38
N LYS A 143 -27.71 -8.03 8.25
CA LYS A 143 -28.35 -8.49 7.00
C LYS A 143 -27.49 -9.48 6.20
N ILE A 144 -26.21 -9.62 6.54
CA ILE A 144 -25.29 -10.53 5.84
C ILE A 144 -25.34 -11.90 6.53
N PRO A 145 -25.83 -12.95 5.85
CA PRO A 145 -25.77 -14.31 6.37
C PRO A 145 -24.33 -14.75 6.62
N THR A 146 -24.08 -15.36 7.77
CA THR A 146 -22.75 -15.84 8.15
C THR A 146 -22.57 -17.33 7.92
N ALA A 147 -21.40 -17.74 7.43
CA ALA A 147 -21.01 -19.15 7.38
C ALA A 147 -20.91 -19.74 8.80
N ALA A 148 -21.17 -21.05 8.93
CA ALA A 148 -21.09 -21.75 10.22
C ALA A 148 -19.69 -21.64 10.87
N SER A 149 -18.62 -21.52 10.08
CA SER A 149 -17.25 -21.32 10.56
C SER A 149 -16.91 -19.88 10.95
N HIS A 150 -17.82 -18.91 10.75
CA HIS A 150 -17.57 -17.53 11.11
C HIS A 150 -17.55 -17.32 12.62
N VAL A 151 -16.70 -16.40 13.12
CA VAL A 151 -16.50 -16.14 14.55
C VAL A 151 -17.80 -15.78 15.30
N VAL A 152 -18.76 -15.15 14.64
CA VAL A 152 -20.09 -14.85 15.22
C VAL A 152 -20.84 -16.13 15.59
N GLN A 153 -20.64 -17.22 14.85
CA GLN A 153 -21.25 -18.52 15.10
C GLN A 153 -20.43 -19.36 16.07
N THR A 154 -19.10 -19.38 15.85
CA THR A 154 -18.21 -20.28 16.61
C THR A 154 -17.82 -19.77 17.98
N ASN A 155 -17.80 -18.45 18.20
CA ASN A 155 -17.37 -17.81 19.46
C ASN A 155 -18.24 -16.59 19.83
N PRO A 156 -19.57 -16.77 19.99
CA PRO A 156 -20.50 -15.67 20.26
C PRO A 156 -20.18 -14.90 21.55
N SER A 157 -19.53 -15.54 22.52
CA SER A 157 -19.18 -14.91 23.80
C SER A 157 -18.24 -13.71 23.70
N VAL A 158 -17.45 -13.62 22.60
CA VAL A 158 -16.56 -12.46 22.34
C VAL A 158 -17.18 -11.41 21.44
N ILE A 159 -18.41 -11.62 20.98
CA ILE A 159 -19.11 -10.69 20.10
C ILE A 159 -19.90 -9.67 20.91
N ARG A 160 -19.82 -8.41 20.49
CA ARG A 160 -20.58 -7.29 21.05
C ARG A 160 -21.42 -6.66 19.95
N ASN A 161 -22.70 -6.45 20.21
CA ASN A 161 -23.57 -5.67 19.35
C ASN A 161 -23.33 -4.18 19.62
N PHE A 162 -23.09 -3.41 18.58
CA PHE A 162 -22.87 -1.96 18.69
C PHE A 162 -23.48 -1.24 17.48
N LYS A 163 -24.55 -0.52 17.68
CA LYS A 163 -25.40 0.02 16.61
C LYS A 163 -25.82 -1.14 15.67
N THR A 164 -25.50 -1.03 14.38
CA THR A 164 -25.78 -2.09 13.38
C THR A 164 -24.64 -3.11 13.27
N TYR A 165 -23.51 -2.88 13.94
CA TYR A 165 -22.31 -3.73 13.83
C TYR A 165 -22.34 -4.90 14.80
N LYS A 166 -21.73 -6.02 14.39
CA LYS A 166 -21.17 -7.01 15.32
C LYS A 166 -19.66 -6.83 15.39
N TRP A 167 -19.17 -6.71 16.61
CA TRP A 167 -17.76 -6.40 16.87
C TRP A 167 -17.15 -7.45 17.77
N MET A 168 -15.94 -7.91 17.45
CA MET A 168 -15.18 -8.76 18.34
C MET A 168 -14.59 -7.86 19.44
N ASP A 169 -14.81 -8.23 20.72
CA ASP A 169 -14.31 -7.46 21.85
C ASP A 169 -12.78 -7.29 21.80
N PRO A 170 -12.23 -6.08 21.56
CA PRO A 170 -10.78 -5.89 21.42
C PRO A 170 -10.01 -6.15 22.71
N SER A 171 -10.68 -6.11 23.87
CA SER A 171 -10.07 -6.36 25.18
C SER A 171 -9.87 -7.87 25.44
N SER A 172 -10.61 -8.73 24.74
CA SER A 172 -10.53 -10.19 24.86
C SER A 172 -9.20 -10.72 24.34
N LEU A 173 -8.52 -11.52 25.14
CA LEU A 173 -7.28 -12.22 24.72
C LEU A 173 -7.52 -13.19 23.57
N PHE A 174 -8.68 -13.86 23.54
CA PHE A 174 -9.07 -14.70 22.42
C PHE A 174 -9.15 -13.90 21.13
N THR A 175 -9.84 -12.75 21.13
CA THR A 175 -9.97 -11.86 19.98
C THR A 175 -8.62 -11.41 19.46
N GLN A 176 -7.73 -10.96 20.36
CA GLN A 176 -6.40 -10.51 19.98
C GLN A 176 -5.55 -11.64 19.39
N LYS A 177 -5.53 -12.82 20.05
CA LYS A 177 -4.81 -14.00 19.54
C LYS A 177 -5.32 -14.40 18.16
N ARG A 178 -6.65 -14.44 17.96
CA ARG A 178 -7.25 -14.78 16.66
C ARG A 178 -6.84 -13.78 15.58
N ALA A 179 -6.98 -12.48 15.83
CA ALA A 179 -6.60 -11.45 14.87
C ALA A 179 -5.09 -11.50 14.51
N LEU A 180 -4.22 -11.70 15.51
CA LEU A 180 -2.78 -11.89 15.30
C LEU A 180 -2.49 -13.16 14.49
N SER A 181 -3.15 -14.30 14.78
CA SER A 181 -2.97 -15.54 14.02
C SER A 181 -3.35 -15.37 12.55
N VAL A 182 -4.43 -14.63 12.25
CA VAL A 182 -4.85 -14.33 10.87
C VAL A 182 -3.81 -13.45 10.15
N ILE A 183 -3.30 -12.41 10.80
CA ILE A 183 -2.23 -11.57 10.25
C ILE A 183 -0.97 -12.39 9.99
N MET A 184 -0.57 -13.22 10.96
CA MET A 184 0.64 -14.04 10.86
C MET A 184 0.51 -15.19 9.84
N ASP A 185 -0.71 -15.71 9.60
CA ASP A 185 -0.99 -16.64 8.51
C ASP A 185 -0.67 -16.02 7.15
N VAL A 186 -1.13 -14.77 6.90
CA VAL A 186 -0.80 -14.03 5.67
C VAL A 186 0.70 -13.74 5.58
N VAL A 187 1.30 -13.18 6.62
CA VAL A 187 2.74 -12.87 6.64
C VAL A 187 3.60 -14.10 6.36
N SER A 188 3.21 -15.26 6.89
CA SER A 188 3.98 -16.50 6.73
C SER A 188 3.88 -17.07 5.31
N ARG A 189 2.69 -17.10 4.74
CA ARG A 189 2.40 -17.81 3.48
C ARG A 189 2.52 -16.94 2.22
N TYR A 190 2.30 -15.64 2.33
CA TYR A 190 2.29 -14.74 1.19
C TYR A 190 3.53 -13.84 1.16
N ASP A 191 3.93 -13.43 -0.03
CA ASP A 191 5.03 -12.49 -0.24
C ASP A 191 4.52 -11.03 -0.21
N VAL A 192 3.84 -10.66 0.89
CA VAL A 192 3.41 -9.29 1.11
C VAL A 192 4.59 -8.39 1.48
N ASP A 193 4.55 -7.14 1.04
CA ASP A 193 5.55 -6.12 1.38
C ASP A 193 5.20 -5.39 2.68
N GLY A 194 3.91 -5.42 3.06
CA GLY A 194 3.44 -4.79 4.30
C GLY A 194 2.18 -5.43 4.86
N VAL A 195 1.96 -5.15 6.15
CA VAL A 195 0.71 -5.34 6.88
C VAL A 195 0.18 -3.96 7.21
N HIS A 196 -1.11 -3.75 7.04
CA HIS A 196 -1.78 -2.49 7.33
C HIS A 196 -3.04 -2.72 8.15
N ILE A 197 -3.24 -1.92 9.20
CA ILE A 197 -4.50 -1.85 9.94
C ILE A 197 -5.02 -0.42 9.94
N ASP A 198 -6.35 -0.27 10.00
CA ASP A 198 -7.01 1.03 9.97
C ASP A 198 -7.31 1.58 11.38
N ASP A 199 -8.29 2.45 11.47
CA ASP A 199 -8.69 3.16 12.69
C ASP A 199 -9.78 2.44 13.51
N TYR A 200 -10.27 1.29 13.03
CA TYR A 200 -11.37 0.55 13.66
C TYR A 200 -10.90 -0.37 14.81
N PHE A 201 -10.26 0.22 15.84
CA PHE A 201 -9.95 -0.50 17.09
C PHE A 201 -11.21 -0.74 17.89
N TYR A 202 -11.88 0.33 18.29
CA TYR A 202 -13.26 0.32 18.79
C TYR A 202 -14.18 1.01 17.78
N PRO A 203 -15.47 0.64 17.72
CA PRO A 203 -16.38 1.22 16.73
C PRO A 203 -16.71 2.67 17.07
N TYR A 204 -16.99 3.47 16.05
CA TYR A 204 -17.33 4.88 16.17
C TYR A 204 -18.67 5.09 16.88
N PRO A 205 -18.70 5.74 18.06
CA PRO A 205 -19.94 6.13 18.73
C PRO A 205 -20.56 7.36 18.04
N ASN A 206 -21.80 7.69 18.40
CA ASN A 206 -22.25 9.07 18.28
C ASN A 206 -21.65 9.86 19.43
N VAL A 207 -21.35 11.15 19.23
CA VAL A 207 -20.79 11.99 20.27
C VAL A 207 -21.64 13.24 20.38
N ASP A 208 -22.16 13.52 21.58
CA ASP A 208 -22.96 14.71 21.85
C ASP A 208 -22.09 15.99 21.96
N LYS A 209 -22.77 17.13 22.16
CA LYS A 209 -22.10 18.44 22.29
C LYS A 209 -21.18 18.54 23.52
N GLN A 210 -21.39 17.69 24.51
CA GLN A 210 -20.56 17.59 25.72
C GLN A 210 -19.40 16.60 25.58
N GLY A 211 -19.23 15.98 24.40
CA GLY A 211 -18.19 14.99 24.14
C GLY A 211 -18.49 13.59 24.67
N ARG A 212 -19.74 13.29 25.07
CA ARG A 212 -20.12 11.97 25.59
C ARG A 212 -20.47 11.03 24.46
N ALA A 213 -19.92 9.82 24.54
CA ALA A 213 -20.15 8.76 23.55
C ALA A 213 -21.47 8.02 23.78
N THR A 214 -22.26 7.83 22.73
CA THR A 214 -23.54 7.09 22.76
C THR A 214 -23.68 6.20 21.51
N PRO A 215 -23.93 4.89 21.60
CA PRO A 215 -23.85 4.10 22.84
C PRO A 215 -22.42 3.94 23.33
N VAL A 216 -22.24 3.58 24.58
CA VAL A 216 -20.95 3.13 25.11
C VAL A 216 -20.74 1.68 24.66
N PHE A 217 -19.50 1.33 24.26
CA PHE A 217 -19.21 -0.03 23.84
C PHE A 217 -19.42 -1.02 25.01
N PRO A 218 -20.18 -2.12 24.81
CA PRO A 218 -20.67 -2.94 25.93
C PRO A 218 -19.66 -4.04 26.34
N ASP A 219 -18.44 -3.65 26.72
CA ASP A 219 -17.39 -4.55 27.22
C ASP A 219 -17.12 -4.40 28.73
N GLY A 220 -17.83 -3.47 29.42
CA GLY A 220 -17.63 -3.19 30.84
C GLY A 220 -16.24 -2.63 31.18
N LYS A 221 -15.47 -2.14 30.21
CA LYS A 221 -14.12 -1.63 30.42
C LYS A 221 -14.05 -0.11 30.46
N SER A 222 -13.16 0.40 31.30
CA SER A 222 -12.82 1.82 31.28
C SER A 222 -12.03 2.18 30.01
N PRO A 223 -12.03 3.46 29.56
CA PRO A 223 -11.25 3.91 28.43
C PRO A 223 -9.74 3.60 28.56
N SER A 224 -9.20 3.63 29.77
CA SER A 224 -7.81 3.27 30.05
C SER A 224 -7.53 1.78 29.81
N GLN A 225 -8.43 0.91 30.25
CA GLN A 225 -8.32 -0.53 30.02
C GLN A 225 -8.41 -0.87 28.52
N ARG A 226 -9.31 -0.20 27.77
CA ARG A 226 -9.43 -0.35 26.31
C ARG A 226 -8.15 0.07 25.61
N ARG A 227 -7.55 1.23 25.98
CA ARG A 227 -6.27 1.67 25.41
C ARG A 227 -5.13 0.68 25.67
N LYS A 228 -5.03 0.15 26.91
CA LYS A 228 -4.04 -0.89 27.24
C LYS A 228 -4.23 -2.13 26.36
N ALA A 229 -5.47 -2.51 26.03
CA ALA A 229 -5.74 -3.63 25.14
C ALA A 229 -5.32 -3.34 23.70
N SER A 230 -5.62 -2.16 23.16
CA SER A 230 -5.18 -1.71 21.84
C SER A 230 -3.65 -1.62 21.75
N ASP A 231 -2.99 -1.05 22.74
CA ASP A 231 -1.54 -0.97 22.84
C ASP A 231 -0.87 -2.35 22.76
N ARG A 232 -1.37 -3.28 23.60
CA ARG A 232 -0.87 -4.67 23.62
C ARG A 232 -1.00 -5.36 22.26
N PHE A 233 -2.14 -5.17 21.59
CA PHE A 233 -2.37 -5.73 20.26
C PHE A 233 -1.39 -5.17 19.24
N VAL A 234 -1.24 -3.85 19.17
CA VAL A 234 -0.36 -3.17 18.20
C VAL A 234 1.11 -3.54 18.44
N GLU A 235 1.57 -3.51 19.69
CA GLU A 235 2.93 -3.92 20.04
C GLU A 235 3.19 -5.38 19.66
N SER A 236 2.26 -6.28 20.02
CA SER A 236 2.38 -7.72 19.72
C SER A 236 2.40 -7.98 18.21
N MET A 237 1.56 -7.30 17.43
CA MET A 237 1.54 -7.38 15.98
C MET A 237 2.89 -6.98 15.41
N TYR A 238 3.41 -5.81 15.79
CA TYR A 238 4.70 -5.33 15.32
C TYR A 238 5.82 -6.33 15.63
N ARG A 239 5.94 -6.76 16.89
CA ARG A 239 6.98 -7.71 17.32
C ARG A 239 6.91 -9.03 16.55
N GLN A 240 5.72 -9.63 16.39
CA GLN A 240 5.54 -10.90 15.69
C GLN A 240 5.86 -10.80 14.21
N VAL A 241 5.39 -9.73 13.52
CA VAL A 241 5.72 -9.50 12.11
C VAL A 241 7.23 -9.35 11.93
N LYS A 242 7.89 -8.55 12.79
CA LYS A 242 9.35 -8.34 12.68
C LYS A 242 10.16 -9.58 13.01
N ALA A 243 9.71 -10.41 13.94
CA ALA A 243 10.34 -11.70 14.23
C ALA A 243 10.23 -12.69 13.04
N LYS A 244 9.10 -12.67 12.31
CA LYS A 244 8.87 -13.60 11.19
C LYS A 244 9.50 -13.15 9.88
N LYS A 245 9.24 -11.90 9.47
CA LYS A 245 9.78 -11.28 8.25
C LYS A 245 10.12 -9.81 8.55
N PRO A 246 11.33 -9.51 9.01
CA PRO A 246 11.67 -8.17 9.50
C PRO A 246 11.50 -7.06 8.45
N TRP A 247 11.58 -7.41 7.18
CA TRP A 247 11.39 -6.49 6.05
C TRP A 247 9.91 -6.15 5.75
N VAL A 248 8.92 -6.94 6.23
CA VAL A 248 7.51 -6.65 6.03
C VAL A 248 7.14 -5.41 6.83
N ARG A 249 6.68 -4.35 6.15
CA ARG A 249 6.30 -3.08 6.78
C ARG A 249 5.05 -3.25 7.62
N VAL A 250 5.00 -2.61 8.77
CA VAL A 250 3.77 -2.50 9.57
C VAL A 250 3.27 -1.07 9.51
N GLY A 251 2.11 -0.87 8.90
CA GLY A 251 1.44 0.41 8.77
C GLY A 251 0.16 0.50 9.57
N ILE A 252 -0.17 1.69 10.03
CA ILE A 252 -1.43 1.97 10.73
C ILE A 252 -2.01 3.26 10.15
N SER A 253 -3.31 3.26 9.81
CA SER A 253 -4.03 4.46 9.41
C SER A 253 -5.08 4.87 10.45
N PRO A 254 -4.68 5.58 11.52
CA PRO A 254 -5.59 6.02 12.55
C PRO A 254 -6.49 7.16 12.07
N PHE A 255 -7.55 7.44 12.83
CA PHE A 255 -8.29 8.69 12.68
C PHE A 255 -7.32 9.88 12.68
N GLY A 256 -7.53 10.83 11.78
CA GLY A 256 -6.55 11.89 11.49
C GLY A 256 -6.29 12.86 12.63
N ILE A 257 -7.21 12.98 13.61
CA ILE A 257 -7.09 13.83 14.79
C ILE A 257 -6.94 12.92 16.03
N TRP A 258 -5.81 13.01 16.71
CA TRP A 258 -5.56 12.22 17.91
C TRP A 258 -6.52 12.55 19.03
N ARG A 259 -6.71 13.87 19.31
CA ARG A 259 -7.65 14.39 20.30
C ARG A 259 -8.17 15.77 19.89
N PRO A 260 -9.41 16.14 20.25
CA PRO A 260 -9.88 17.52 20.13
C PRO A 260 -8.92 18.49 20.84
N GLY A 261 -8.64 19.64 20.22
CA GLY A 261 -7.69 20.63 20.72
C GLY A 261 -6.21 20.27 20.50
N VAL A 262 -5.88 19.13 19.89
CA VAL A 262 -4.49 18.71 19.67
C VAL A 262 -4.25 18.42 18.17
N PRO A 263 -3.34 19.19 17.50
CA PRO A 263 -2.67 20.41 17.99
C PRO A 263 -3.62 21.56 18.29
N ALA A 264 -3.14 22.57 18.99
CA ALA A 264 -3.94 23.75 19.39
C ALA A 264 -4.72 24.33 18.19
N GLY A 265 -5.97 24.71 18.40
CA GLY A 265 -6.89 25.20 17.36
C GLY A 265 -7.50 24.11 16.46
N THR A 266 -7.34 22.83 16.79
CA THR A 266 -7.98 21.72 16.07
C THR A 266 -9.30 21.34 16.74
N THR A 267 -10.40 21.28 15.98
CA THR A 267 -11.70 20.81 16.48
C THR A 267 -12.02 19.42 15.97
N ALA A 268 -12.63 18.60 16.78
CA ALA A 268 -13.19 17.31 16.40
C ALA A 268 -14.28 16.90 17.37
N SER A 269 -15.30 16.17 16.88
CA SER A 269 -16.27 15.50 17.75
C SER A 269 -15.71 14.18 18.32
N ILE A 270 -14.92 13.46 17.52
CA ILE A 270 -14.28 12.21 17.92
C ILE A 270 -12.94 12.49 18.60
N ASP A 271 -12.77 11.98 19.81
CA ASP A 271 -11.49 11.83 20.51
C ASP A 271 -10.99 10.40 20.25
N ALA A 272 -10.05 10.23 19.32
CA ALA A 272 -9.56 8.90 18.94
C ALA A 272 -8.89 8.18 20.12
N TYR A 273 -8.17 8.92 20.96
CA TYR A 273 -7.55 8.42 22.18
C TYR A 273 -8.58 7.89 23.18
N HIS A 274 -9.72 8.56 23.31
CA HIS A 274 -10.74 8.23 24.30
C HIS A 274 -11.81 7.28 23.73
N HIS A 275 -12.44 7.67 22.61
CA HIS A 275 -13.59 6.94 22.06
C HIS A 275 -13.20 5.68 21.30
N LEU A 276 -12.10 5.74 20.53
CA LEU A 276 -11.62 4.60 19.73
C LEU A 276 -10.53 3.80 20.46
N ALA A 277 -10.14 4.23 21.66
CA ALA A 277 -9.05 3.65 22.44
C ALA A 277 -7.74 3.52 21.65
N ALA A 278 -7.46 4.46 20.75
CA ALA A 278 -6.35 4.46 19.81
C ALA A 278 -5.30 5.52 20.21
N ASP A 279 -4.27 5.10 20.96
CA ASP A 279 -3.12 5.98 21.26
C ASP A 279 -2.06 5.89 20.16
N SER A 280 -2.45 6.28 18.95
CA SER A 280 -1.59 6.22 17.76
C SER A 280 -0.35 7.12 17.85
N ARG A 281 -0.39 8.18 18.65
CA ARG A 281 0.79 8.98 19.03
C ARG A 281 1.83 8.13 19.74
N LYS A 282 1.41 7.36 20.74
CA LYS A 282 2.28 6.43 21.48
C LYS A 282 2.86 5.36 20.57
N TRP A 283 2.05 4.77 19.70
CA TRP A 283 2.52 3.73 18.79
C TRP A 283 3.61 4.23 17.84
N LEU A 284 3.46 5.45 17.33
CA LEU A 284 4.47 6.11 16.50
C LEU A 284 5.75 6.40 17.28
N SER A 285 5.63 6.99 18.49
CA SER A 285 6.78 7.37 19.32
C SER A 285 7.56 6.16 19.84
N LYS A 286 6.87 5.04 20.14
CA LYS A 286 7.48 3.77 20.55
C LYS A 286 8.03 2.94 19.38
N GLY A 287 7.77 3.35 18.13
CA GLY A 287 8.19 2.63 16.94
C GLY A 287 7.46 1.29 16.76
N TRP A 288 6.21 1.16 17.24
CA TRP A 288 5.37 -0.03 17.04
C TRP A 288 4.66 -0.04 15.67
N CYS A 289 5.13 0.79 14.77
CA CYS A 289 4.82 0.76 13.34
C CYS A 289 6.02 1.24 12.53
N ASP A 290 6.09 0.84 11.26
CA ASP A 290 7.11 1.34 10.32
C ASP A 290 6.65 2.62 9.62
N TYR A 291 5.35 2.84 9.51
CA TYR A 291 4.76 4.09 9.07
C TYR A 291 3.38 4.31 9.67
N LEU A 292 3.02 5.58 9.82
CA LEU A 292 1.67 5.99 10.18
C LEU A 292 1.03 6.72 9.00
N SER A 293 -0.24 6.41 8.73
CA SER A 293 -1.02 7.02 7.65
C SER A 293 -2.27 7.69 8.22
N PRO A 294 -2.13 8.77 9.02
CA PRO A 294 -3.30 9.41 9.63
C PRO A 294 -4.26 9.88 8.54
N GLN A 295 -5.55 9.63 8.72
CA GLN A 295 -6.60 9.94 7.74
C GLN A 295 -6.92 11.44 7.75
N LEU A 296 -6.10 12.25 7.07
CA LEU A 296 -6.23 13.71 7.01
C LEU A 296 -7.21 14.12 5.90
N TYR A 297 -8.48 13.78 6.07
CA TYR A 297 -9.51 13.89 5.04
C TYR A 297 -10.12 15.30 4.91
N TRP A 298 -9.58 16.27 5.62
CA TRP A 298 -10.05 17.66 5.63
C TRP A 298 -9.28 18.54 4.64
N ARG A 299 -9.74 19.78 4.48
CA ARG A 299 -9.10 20.79 3.62
C ARG A 299 -7.79 21.29 4.25
N ILE A 300 -6.97 21.94 3.43
CA ILE A 300 -5.69 22.55 3.85
C ILE A 300 -5.94 23.53 4.99
N GLU A 301 -6.94 24.37 4.83
CA GLU A 301 -7.35 25.37 5.81
C GLU A 301 -8.60 24.93 6.58
N GLY A 302 -8.88 25.67 7.68
CA GLY A 302 -10.06 25.44 8.52
C GLY A 302 -9.73 24.85 9.89
N PRO A 303 -10.77 24.55 10.69
CA PRO A 303 -10.60 24.08 12.08
C PRO A 303 -9.94 22.70 12.18
N GLN A 304 -9.94 21.92 11.09
CA GLN A 304 -9.30 20.61 10.96
C GLN A 304 -8.20 20.65 9.90
N SER A 305 -7.41 21.74 9.88
CA SER A 305 -6.42 22.02 8.86
C SER A 305 -5.48 20.85 8.58
N PHE A 306 -5.45 20.38 7.32
CA PHE A 306 -4.52 19.37 6.84
C PHE A 306 -3.06 19.74 7.15
N THR A 307 -2.69 20.99 6.90
CA THR A 307 -1.32 21.50 7.13
C THR A 307 -0.92 21.39 8.59
N ARG A 308 -1.80 21.83 9.51
CA ARG A 308 -1.57 21.80 10.96
C ARG A 308 -1.43 20.37 11.47
N LEU A 309 -2.35 19.50 11.07
CA LEU A 309 -2.36 18.10 11.45
C LEU A 309 -1.13 17.35 10.90
N LEU A 310 -0.78 17.54 9.63
CA LEU A 310 0.39 16.90 9.01
C LEU A 310 1.69 17.28 9.74
N SER A 311 1.87 18.58 10.02
CA SER A 311 3.05 19.09 10.73
C SER A 311 3.13 18.50 12.14
N TRP A 312 2.00 18.45 12.85
CA TRP A 312 1.94 17.88 14.18
C TRP A 312 2.25 16.39 14.18
N TRP A 313 1.62 15.59 13.32
CA TRP A 313 1.90 14.15 13.26
C TRP A 313 3.37 13.85 13.00
N ARG A 314 4.00 14.62 12.12
CA ARG A 314 5.43 14.44 11.80
C ARG A 314 6.36 14.76 12.96
N SER A 315 5.95 15.57 13.90
CA SER A 315 6.73 15.88 15.11
C SER A 315 6.61 14.82 16.20
N GLN A 316 5.71 13.82 16.07
CA GLN A 316 5.43 12.86 17.13
C GLN A 316 6.34 11.63 17.14
N GLY A 317 7.21 11.47 16.15
CA GLY A 317 8.14 10.34 16.10
C GLY A 317 9.11 10.40 14.92
N SER A 318 10.03 9.45 14.87
CA SER A 318 11.05 9.36 13.81
C SER A 318 10.64 8.48 12.62
N ARG A 319 9.54 7.75 12.73
CA ARG A 319 9.04 6.90 11.65
C ARG A 319 8.31 7.73 10.59
N PRO A 320 8.21 7.24 9.33
CA PRO A 320 7.45 7.90 8.27
C PRO A 320 6.01 8.20 8.67
N VAL A 321 5.56 9.43 8.38
CA VAL A 321 4.14 9.80 8.39
C VAL A 321 3.73 10.10 6.95
N TRP A 322 2.92 9.23 6.37
CA TRP A 322 2.37 9.32 5.03
C TRP A 322 0.87 9.58 5.10
N PRO A 323 0.40 10.83 5.03
CA PRO A 323 -0.99 11.17 5.29
C PRO A 323 -1.93 10.45 4.32
N GLY A 324 -3.08 10.04 4.83
CA GLY A 324 -4.23 9.69 4.03
C GLY A 324 -4.86 10.96 3.44
N ILE A 325 -5.08 10.98 2.13
CA ILE A 325 -5.66 12.09 1.38
C ILE A 325 -6.96 11.63 0.72
N ALA A 326 -8.07 12.33 1.01
CA ALA A 326 -9.40 11.94 0.53
C ALA A 326 -9.68 12.43 -0.90
N ALA A 327 -9.10 11.76 -1.91
CA ALA A 327 -9.45 11.98 -3.31
C ALA A 327 -10.94 11.69 -3.59
N SER A 328 -11.59 10.85 -2.74
CA SER A 328 -13.03 10.56 -2.81
C SER A 328 -13.90 11.80 -2.61
N ARG A 329 -13.39 12.83 -1.96
CA ARG A 329 -14.14 14.06 -1.68
C ARG A 329 -14.12 15.09 -2.82
N ILE A 330 -13.37 14.84 -3.89
CA ILE A 330 -13.41 15.72 -5.07
C ILE A 330 -14.84 15.73 -5.62
N ASN A 331 -15.48 16.91 -5.60
CA ASN A 331 -16.85 17.14 -6.07
C ASN A 331 -17.86 16.10 -5.52
N SER A 332 -17.71 15.69 -4.28
CA SER A 332 -18.60 14.71 -3.63
C SER A 332 -19.73 15.42 -2.84
N SER A 333 -20.78 14.68 -2.52
CA SER A 333 -21.85 15.15 -1.62
C SER A 333 -21.35 15.43 -0.19
N GLU A 334 -20.28 14.74 0.26
CA GLU A 334 -19.67 14.96 1.58
C GLU A 334 -18.85 16.25 1.67
N ASP A 335 -18.37 16.77 0.53
CA ASP A 335 -17.59 18.00 0.44
C ASP A 335 -17.83 18.70 -0.91
N PRO A 336 -19.02 19.32 -1.07
CA PRO A 336 -19.38 19.97 -2.30
C PRO A 336 -18.37 21.05 -2.71
N GLY A 337 -18.00 21.06 -4.00
CA GLY A 337 -17.07 22.05 -4.55
C GLY A 337 -15.61 21.86 -4.11
N ARG A 338 -15.19 20.72 -3.54
CA ARG A 338 -13.77 20.44 -3.36
C ARG A 338 -13.12 20.19 -4.72
N PRO A 339 -12.22 21.05 -5.20
CA PRO A 339 -11.57 20.88 -6.50
C PRO A 339 -10.43 19.85 -6.41
N ALA A 340 -10.03 19.27 -7.54
CA ALA A 340 -8.84 18.42 -7.62
C ALA A 340 -7.55 19.16 -7.21
N SER A 341 -7.49 20.48 -7.43
CA SER A 341 -6.35 21.33 -7.01
C SER A 341 -6.10 21.27 -5.49
N GLU A 342 -7.15 21.10 -4.67
CA GLU A 342 -6.98 20.90 -3.22
C GLU A 342 -6.13 19.66 -2.93
N ILE A 343 -6.41 18.53 -3.61
CA ILE A 343 -5.66 17.29 -3.48
C ILE A 343 -4.21 17.47 -3.96
N LEU A 344 -4.02 18.16 -5.10
CA LEU A 344 -2.69 18.47 -5.63
C LEU A 344 -1.87 19.33 -4.66
N ASN A 345 -2.50 20.32 -4.05
CA ASN A 345 -1.86 21.18 -3.05
C ASN A 345 -1.50 20.38 -1.77
N GLN A 346 -2.34 19.43 -1.33
CA GLN A 346 -2.02 18.54 -0.22
C GLN A 346 -0.80 17.66 -0.53
N VAL A 347 -0.67 17.13 -1.75
CA VAL A 347 0.53 16.39 -2.20
C VAL A 347 1.76 17.31 -2.19
N SER A 348 1.64 18.53 -2.69
CA SER A 348 2.72 19.52 -2.66
C SER A 348 3.19 19.83 -1.23
N LEU A 349 2.25 20.06 -0.30
CA LEU A 349 2.53 20.27 1.13
C LEU A 349 3.25 19.06 1.72
N THR A 350 2.78 17.85 1.44
CA THR A 350 3.39 16.61 1.93
C THR A 350 4.83 16.48 1.47
N ARG A 351 5.15 16.86 0.23
CA ARG A 351 6.52 16.86 -0.30
C ARG A 351 7.40 17.89 0.39
N ARG A 352 6.90 19.11 0.58
CA ARG A 352 7.66 20.18 1.25
C ARG A 352 8.08 19.83 2.68
N VAL A 353 7.20 19.20 3.44
CA VAL A 353 7.50 18.82 4.83
C VAL A 353 8.14 17.43 4.95
N GLY A 354 8.19 16.66 3.86
CA GLY A 354 8.53 15.21 3.86
C GLY A 354 9.97 14.87 4.15
N LYS A 355 10.91 15.77 3.94
CA LYS A 355 12.35 15.49 4.08
C LYS A 355 12.72 14.13 3.46
N ASN A 356 13.24 13.18 4.28
CA ASN A 356 13.72 11.88 3.83
C ASN A 356 12.61 10.83 3.62
N TYR A 357 11.37 11.10 4.06
CA TYR A 357 10.27 10.11 4.05
C TYR A 357 9.01 10.71 3.43
N VAL A 358 9.15 11.18 2.20
CA VAL A 358 8.00 11.69 1.43
C VAL A 358 7.04 10.55 1.09
N GLY A 359 5.75 10.81 1.16
CA GLY A 359 4.73 9.85 0.75
C GLY A 359 3.34 10.22 1.24
N HIS A 360 2.35 9.60 0.62
CA HIS A 360 0.92 9.77 0.93
C HIS A 360 0.12 8.55 0.43
N VAL A 361 -1.11 8.44 0.89
CA VAL A 361 -2.03 7.35 0.52
C VAL A 361 -3.37 7.97 0.14
N PHE A 362 -3.90 7.65 -1.04
CA PHE A 362 -5.21 8.16 -1.49
C PHE A 362 -6.35 7.28 -0.99
N TRP A 363 -7.36 7.89 -0.43
CA TRP A 363 -8.68 7.30 -0.21
C TRP A 363 -9.62 7.74 -1.33
N SER A 364 -10.03 6.88 -2.24
CA SER A 364 -9.54 5.55 -2.48
C SER A 364 -9.21 5.38 -3.99
N MET A 365 -8.78 4.19 -4.39
CA MET A 365 -8.43 3.90 -5.79
C MET A 365 -9.58 4.17 -6.77
N LYS A 366 -10.84 3.98 -6.37
CA LYS A 366 -12.03 4.30 -7.17
C LYS A 366 -12.00 5.74 -7.72
N SER A 367 -11.58 6.70 -6.89
CA SER A 367 -11.52 8.11 -7.31
C SER A 367 -10.46 8.36 -8.40
N LEU A 368 -9.34 7.63 -8.32
CA LEU A 368 -8.29 7.65 -9.34
C LEU A 368 -8.72 6.90 -10.61
N MET A 369 -9.46 5.79 -10.48
CA MET A 369 -10.04 5.10 -11.64
C MET A 369 -11.04 6.00 -12.40
N GLN A 370 -11.81 6.78 -11.67
CA GLN A 370 -12.77 7.75 -12.22
C GLN A 370 -12.12 9.06 -12.69
N ASN A 371 -10.84 9.26 -12.39
CA ASN A 371 -10.13 10.51 -12.68
C ASN A 371 -10.89 11.77 -12.26
N ARG A 372 -11.39 11.78 -11.02
CA ARG A 372 -12.26 12.85 -10.53
C ARG A 372 -11.59 14.22 -10.66
N GLY A 373 -12.28 15.14 -11.33
CA GLY A 373 -11.80 16.49 -11.56
C GLY A 373 -10.44 16.59 -12.26
N GLY A 374 -10.01 15.57 -13.02
CA GLY A 374 -8.71 15.58 -13.70
C GLY A 374 -7.51 15.40 -12.75
N VAL A 375 -7.71 14.79 -11.57
CA VAL A 375 -6.65 14.64 -10.55
C VAL A 375 -5.45 13.84 -11.06
N ASN A 376 -5.67 12.84 -11.92
CA ASN A 376 -4.59 12.00 -12.44
C ASN A 376 -3.62 12.79 -13.32
N GLU A 377 -4.16 13.62 -14.23
CA GLU A 377 -3.35 14.50 -15.10
C GLU A 377 -2.56 15.49 -14.26
N GLY A 378 -3.21 16.08 -13.24
CA GLY A 378 -2.55 16.99 -12.31
C GLY A 378 -1.40 16.32 -11.55
N LEU A 379 -1.60 15.09 -11.05
CA LEU A 379 -0.55 14.30 -10.38
C LEU A 379 0.60 13.99 -11.33
N MET A 380 0.30 13.51 -12.55
CA MET A 380 1.32 13.13 -13.53
C MET A 380 2.12 14.35 -14.00
N LYS A 381 1.46 15.46 -14.29
CA LYS A 381 2.10 16.69 -14.77
C LYS A 381 3.00 17.32 -13.71
N ASN A 382 2.55 17.38 -12.45
CA ASN A 382 3.22 18.19 -11.43
C ASN A 382 4.12 17.38 -10.50
N PHE A 383 3.81 16.08 -10.27
CA PHE A 383 4.43 15.31 -9.18
C PHE A 383 5.00 13.96 -9.61
N TYR A 384 4.35 13.25 -10.52
CA TYR A 384 4.72 11.87 -10.86
C TYR A 384 5.40 11.78 -12.23
N GLN A 385 6.28 12.73 -12.54
CA GLN A 385 6.98 12.79 -13.82
C GLN A 385 7.96 11.63 -14.02
N GLU A 386 8.44 11.03 -12.92
CA GLU A 386 9.33 9.88 -12.92
C GLU A 386 8.88 8.83 -11.90
N PRO A 387 9.19 7.54 -12.12
CA PRO A 387 9.05 6.51 -11.09
C PRO A 387 9.84 6.86 -9.83
N ALA A 388 9.38 6.39 -8.68
CA ALA A 388 10.07 6.52 -7.41
C ALA A 388 10.07 5.18 -6.65
N LEU A 389 11.11 4.92 -5.87
CA LEU A 389 11.13 3.81 -4.92
C LEU A 389 10.45 4.23 -3.62
N VAL A 390 9.89 3.26 -2.93
CA VAL A 390 9.44 3.44 -1.54
C VAL A 390 10.64 3.81 -0.66
N PRO A 391 10.51 4.76 0.28
CA PRO A 391 11.59 5.12 1.20
C PRO A 391 12.11 3.91 2.01
N PRO A 392 13.42 3.77 2.23
CA PRO A 392 14.00 2.61 2.91
C PRO A 392 13.73 2.62 4.41
N MET A 393 13.69 1.43 5.01
CA MET A 393 13.56 1.24 6.46
C MET A 393 14.94 1.23 7.15
N LYS A 394 15.65 2.37 7.14
CA LYS A 394 17.01 2.48 7.68
C LYS A 394 17.13 2.19 9.19
N TRP A 395 16.02 2.22 9.91
CA TRP A 395 15.97 1.82 11.33
C TRP A 395 16.00 0.31 11.55
N LEU A 396 15.75 -0.49 10.50
CA LEU A 396 15.84 -1.95 10.54
C LEU A 396 17.13 -2.47 9.90
N SER A 397 17.57 -1.87 8.80
CA SER A 397 18.81 -2.25 8.12
C SER A 397 19.44 -1.05 7.43
N LYS A 398 20.76 -0.88 7.61
CA LYS A 398 21.60 0.07 6.87
C LYS A 398 22.52 -0.64 5.88
N LYS A 399 22.51 -1.97 5.86
CA LYS A 399 23.35 -2.77 4.96
C LYS A 399 22.89 -2.53 3.52
N LEU A 400 23.82 -2.21 2.64
CA LEU A 400 23.54 -2.03 1.22
C LEU A 400 23.71 -3.37 0.48
N PRO A 401 22.87 -3.66 -0.52
CA PRO A 401 23.04 -4.83 -1.37
C PRO A 401 24.27 -4.70 -2.28
N ALA A 402 24.71 -5.81 -2.83
CA ALA A 402 25.79 -5.83 -3.82
C ALA A 402 25.38 -5.13 -5.13
N THR A 403 26.34 -4.50 -5.78
CA THR A 403 26.15 -3.92 -7.12
C THR A 403 25.89 -5.02 -8.15
N PRO A 404 24.84 -4.93 -9.00
CA PRO A 404 24.55 -5.96 -9.99
C PRO A 404 25.63 -6.01 -11.08
N ALA A 405 25.94 -7.22 -11.56
CA ALA A 405 26.75 -7.42 -12.76
C ALA A 405 25.85 -7.33 -13.99
N VAL A 406 25.99 -6.26 -14.78
CA VAL A 406 25.09 -5.92 -15.89
C VAL A 406 25.78 -6.14 -17.24
N ARG A 407 25.05 -6.73 -18.17
CA ARG A 407 25.39 -6.81 -19.59
C ARG A 407 24.40 -5.96 -20.39
N ALA A 408 24.91 -5.24 -21.37
CA ALA A 408 24.13 -4.40 -22.26
C ALA A 408 24.35 -4.88 -23.72
N MET A 409 23.27 -4.93 -24.50
CA MET A 409 23.31 -5.32 -25.90
C MET A 409 22.38 -4.41 -26.69
N ALA A 410 22.94 -3.65 -27.63
CA ALA A 410 22.14 -2.84 -28.55
C ALA A 410 21.51 -3.78 -29.62
N ALA A 411 20.20 -3.63 -29.85
CA ALA A 411 19.45 -4.42 -30.80
C ALA A 411 18.31 -3.60 -31.43
N GLY A 412 18.30 -3.46 -32.75
CA GLY A 412 17.19 -2.82 -33.48
C GLY A 412 16.81 -1.42 -33.01
N GLY A 413 17.78 -0.57 -32.70
CA GLY A 413 17.52 0.78 -32.16
C GLY A 413 17.16 0.85 -30.69
N ASN A 414 17.07 -0.30 -29.99
CA ASN A 414 16.78 -0.42 -28.58
C ASN A 414 18.00 -0.91 -27.79
N LEU A 415 17.92 -0.90 -26.45
CA LEU A 415 18.95 -1.40 -25.56
C LEU A 415 18.41 -2.52 -24.68
N GLY A 416 18.91 -3.74 -24.90
CA GLY A 416 18.69 -4.88 -24.01
C GLY A 416 19.66 -4.84 -22.83
N LEU A 417 19.14 -5.01 -21.63
CA LEU A 417 19.93 -5.13 -20.39
C LEU A 417 19.60 -6.44 -19.70
N SER A 418 20.61 -7.11 -19.18
CA SER A 418 20.45 -8.32 -18.37
C SER A 418 21.46 -8.34 -17.23
N TRP A 419 21.11 -8.97 -16.12
CA TRP A 419 21.98 -9.09 -14.94
C TRP A 419 21.65 -10.34 -14.13
N SER A 420 22.61 -10.80 -13.33
CA SER A 420 22.39 -11.87 -12.36
C SER A 420 21.58 -11.34 -11.17
N ALA A 421 20.69 -12.18 -10.64
CA ALA A 421 19.93 -11.84 -9.44
C ALA A 421 20.88 -11.55 -8.26
N VAL A 422 20.64 -10.44 -7.56
CA VAL A 422 21.41 -10.08 -6.38
C VAL A 422 20.72 -10.67 -5.14
N PRO A 423 21.39 -11.49 -4.33
CA PRO A 423 20.79 -12.11 -3.13
C PRO A 423 20.15 -11.09 -2.20
N GLY A 424 18.93 -11.38 -1.72
CA GLY A 424 18.16 -10.50 -0.84
C GLY A 424 17.49 -9.30 -1.52
N CYS A 425 17.65 -9.13 -2.83
CA CYS A 425 17.00 -8.08 -3.61
C CYS A 425 15.74 -8.60 -4.31
N SER A 426 14.71 -7.76 -4.34
CA SER A 426 13.43 -8.05 -4.99
C SER A 426 13.15 -7.17 -6.20
N LYS A 427 13.89 -6.07 -6.35
CA LYS A 427 13.66 -5.06 -7.40
C LYS A 427 14.99 -4.47 -7.88
N TYR A 428 14.94 -3.84 -9.05
CA TYR A 428 16.04 -3.08 -9.63
C TYR A 428 15.53 -1.74 -10.12
N ALA A 429 16.25 -0.68 -9.74
CA ALA A 429 16.00 0.69 -10.20
C ALA A 429 16.89 0.99 -11.40
N ILE A 430 16.29 1.44 -12.49
CA ILE A 430 16.98 1.71 -13.76
C ILE A 430 16.88 3.20 -14.07
N GLN A 431 18.02 3.86 -14.19
CA GLN A 431 18.14 5.25 -14.61
C GLN A 431 18.80 5.28 -16.00
N VAL A 432 18.40 6.24 -16.81
CA VAL A 432 18.93 6.46 -18.15
C VAL A 432 19.37 7.92 -18.31
N ARG A 433 20.39 8.15 -19.12
CA ARG A 433 20.85 9.48 -19.50
C ARG A 433 20.74 9.66 -21.01
N PHE A 434 20.13 10.78 -21.39
CA PHE A 434 20.15 11.32 -22.75
C PHE A 434 20.75 12.72 -22.69
N GLY A 435 21.79 12.97 -23.47
CA GLY A 435 22.58 14.19 -23.36
C GLY A 435 23.19 14.32 -21.95
N LYS A 436 22.86 15.42 -21.25
CA LYS A 436 23.36 15.70 -19.91
C LYS A 436 22.39 15.31 -18.79
N THR A 437 21.18 14.82 -19.11
CA THR A 437 20.10 14.66 -18.12
C THR A 437 19.86 13.19 -17.78
N TRP A 438 20.11 12.84 -16.52
CA TRP A 438 19.69 11.57 -15.94
C TRP A 438 18.22 11.59 -15.54
N ARG A 439 17.52 10.48 -15.78
CA ARG A 439 16.12 10.29 -15.37
C ARG A 439 15.89 8.88 -14.87
N MET A 440 15.01 8.73 -13.91
CA MET A 440 14.50 7.42 -13.51
C MET A 440 13.60 6.87 -14.61
N SER A 441 14.01 5.74 -15.21
CA SER A 441 13.27 5.10 -16.28
C SER A 441 12.18 4.16 -15.75
N THR A 442 12.58 3.19 -14.93
CA THR A 442 11.66 2.17 -14.43
C THR A 442 12.17 1.47 -13.18
N VAL A 443 11.27 0.76 -12.51
CA VAL A 443 11.55 -0.25 -11.47
C VAL A 443 11.06 -1.59 -11.99
N THR A 444 11.87 -2.62 -11.89
CA THR A 444 11.51 -3.98 -12.31
C THR A 444 11.90 -5.01 -11.26
N SER A 445 11.12 -6.09 -11.15
CA SER A 445 11.45 -7.29 -10.37
C SER A 445 12.20 -8.34 -11.21
N GLY A 446 12.21 -8.18 -12.54
CA GLY A 446 12.95 -9.06 -13.45
C GLY A 446 14.44 -8.77 -13.46
N ASN A 447 15.21 -9.68 -14.05
CA ASN A 447 16.65 -9.59 -14.23
C ASN A 447 17.06 -9.29 -15.69
N LYS A 448 16.10 -8.89 -16.53
CA LYS A 448 16.30 -8.43 -17.91
C LYS A 448 15.24 -7.40 -18.29
N ILE A 449 15.58 -6.49 -19.18
CA ILE A 449 14.66 -5.48 -19.72
C ILE A 449 15.12 -5.01 -21.10
N MET A 450 14.16 -4.64 -21.93
CA MET A 450 14.40 -3.93 -23.18
C MET A 450 13.98 -2.47 -23.00
N LEU A 451 14.91 -1.54 -23.12
CA LEU A 451 14.67 -0.10 -23.11
C LEU A 451 14.46 0.37 -24.55
N ARG A 452 13.46 1.20 -24.75
CA ARG A 452 13.25 1.88 -26.05
C ARG A 452 14.34 2.92 -26.26
N GLY A 453 14.91 2.92 -27.46
CA GLY A 453 16.03 3.78 -27.82
C GLY A 453 17.36 3.30 -27.23
N GLN A 454 18.40 4.07 -27.50
CA GLN A 454 19.75 3.82 -27.02
C GLN A 454 20.24 5.03 -26.22
N PRO A 455 20.00 5.09 -24.89
CA PRO A 455 20.48 6.16 -24.04
C PRO A 455 22.01 6.28 -24.07
N ASP A 456 22.55 7.46 -23.80
CA ASP A 456 24.01 7.68 -23.74
C ASP A 456 24.65 7.00 -22.52
N ALA A 457 23.88 6.80 -21.47
CA ALA A 457 24.29 6.01 -20.31
C ALA A 457 23.08 5.35 -19.62
N VAL A 458 23.34 4.24 -18.92
CA VAL A 458 22.38 3.56 -18.06
C VAL A 458 23.01 3.27 -16.71
N ALA A 459 22.21 3.32 -15.65
CA ALA A 459 22.62 2.96 -14.30
C ALA A 459 21.58 2.02 -13.68
N ILE A 460 22.06 0.89 -13.12
CA ILE A 460 21.20 -0.10 -12.49
C ILE A 460 21.64 -0.30 -11.06
N SER A 461 20.69 -0.11 -10.12
CA SER A 461 20.87 -0.36 -8.69
C SER A 461 19.96 -1.50 -8.24
N ALA A 462 20.49 -2.47 -7.52
CA ALA A 462 19.71 -3.50 -6.85
C ALA A 462 19.02 -2.90 -5.62
N VAL A 463 17.78 -3.33 -5.33
CA VAL A 463 16.97 -2.85 -4.21
C VAL A 463 16.61 -4.03 -3.31
N ASP A 464 17.02 -3.99 -2.05
CA ASP A 464 16.70 -5.03 -1.07
C ASP A 464 15.26 -4.91 -0.53
N ARG A 465 14.85 -5.89 0.28
CA ARG A 465 13.51 -5.93 0.88
C ARG A 465 13.28 -4.81 1.91
N TYR A 466 14.32 -4.16 2.42
CA TYR A 466 14.21 -2.99 3.31
C TYR A 466 14.12 -1.67 2.52
N GLY A 467 14.28 -1.73 1.19
CA GLY A 467 14.29 -0.58 0.30
C GLY A 467 15.66 0.08 0.13
N ASN A 468 16.75 -0.49 0.69
CA ASN A 468 18.11 0.03 0.45
C ASN A 468 18.53 -0.26 -0.99
N THR A 469 19.30 0.66 -1.60
CA THR A 469 19.86 0.49 -2.95
C THR A 469 21.36 0.24 -2.88
N SER A 470 21.84 -0.65 -3.76
CA SER A 470 23.27 -0.78 -4.02
C SER A 470 23.85 0.50 -4.63
N SER A 471 25.17 0.60 -4.68
CA SER A 471 25.82 1.45 -5.67
C SER A 471 25.35 1.07 -7.07
N PRO A 472 25.18 2.03 -8.00
CA PRO A 472 24.77 1.72 -9.36
C PRO A 472 25.89 1.03 -10.16
N ARG A 473 25.52 0.08 -11.01
CA ARG A 473 26.37 -0.29 -12.15
C ARG A 473 26.08 0.70 -13.26
N VAL A 474 27.06 1.48 -13.64
CA VAL A 474 26.96 2.48 -14.71
C VAL A 474 27.59 1.95 -15.99
N LEU A 475 26.89 2.06 -17.10
CA LEU A 475 27.36 1.75 -18.42
C LEU A 475 27.17 2.97 -19.32
N VAL A 476 28.17 3.34 -20.07
CA VAL A 476 28.15 4.45 -21.03
C VAL A 476 28.40 3.92 -22.45
N LYS A 477 27.79 4.58 -23.43
CA LYS A 477 27.88 4.25 -24.87
C LYS A 477 29.17 4.75 -25.49
#